data_b196ec4692d1e2d2b04467f79d6cd589
#
_entry.id   b196ec4692d1e2d2b04467f79d6cd589
#
_cell.length_a   1.000
_cell.length_b   1.000
_cell.length_c   1.000
_cell.angle_alpha   90.00
_cell.angle_beta   90.00
_cell.angle_gamma   90.00
#
_symmetry.space_group_name_H-M   'P 1'
#
loop_
_entity.id
_entity.type
_entity.pdbx_description
1 polymer ?
#
loop_
_entity_poly.entity_id
_entity_poly.type
_entity_poly.pdbx_seq_one_letter_code
_entity_poly.pdbx_strand_id
1 'polypeptide(L)'
;HGLNTRARIIDQTTVGVDPIIMLTGPIPATRKLLERNNLTVDDIDLFEINEAFSSVVLAWQRELKADPDRVNVNGGAIALGHAVGATGARLIATLVAELERREADLGLVTMCCGGGLGTGTLLQRVPT
;
A
#
# COMPACT_ATOMS: atom_id res chain seq x y z
N HIS A 1 -20.91 10.64 -16.82
CA HIS A 1 -21.77 9.74 -16.04
C HIS A 1 -22.20 10.32 -14.69
N GLY A 2 -21.78 11.57 -14.35
CA GLY A 2 -22.15 12.20 -13.08
C GLY A 2 -21.52 11.54 -11.82
N LEU A 3 -20.46 10.72 -11.99
CA LEU A 3 -19.75 10.11 -10.88
C LEU A 3 -18.70 11.05 -10.31
N ASN A 4 -18.62 11.13 -9.00
CA ASN A 4 -17.57 11.88 -8.32
C ASN A 4 -16.28 11.07 -8.24
N THR A 5 -15.17 11.68 -8.62
CA THR A 5 -13.83 11.09 -8.44
C THR A 5 -13.48 11.14 -6.96
N ARG A 6 -13.14 10.00 -6.35
CA ARG A 6 -12.78 9.89 -4.94
C ARG A 6 -11.27 9.96 -4.69
N ALA A 7 -10.50 9.41 -5.63
CA ALA A 7 -9.04 9.40 -5.55
C ALA A 7 -8.41 9.46 -6.94
N ARG A 8 -7.18 9.95 -7.01
CA ARG A 8 -6.31 9.94 -8.18
C ARG A 8 -5.18 8.94 -7.95
N ILE A 9 -4.88 8.12 -8.95
CA ILE A 9 -3.64 7.34 -8.98
C ILE A 9 -2.52 8.29 -9.42
N ILE A 10 -1.58 8.53 -8.53
CA ILE A 10 -0.42 9.39 -8.81
C ILE A 10 0.65 8.60 -9.55
N ASP A 11 0.98 7.41 -9.02
CA ASP A 11 2.02 6.57 -9.59
C ASP A 11 1.78 5.10 -9.26
N GLN A 12 2.32 4.22 -10.10
CA GLN A 12 2.29 2.77 -9.90
C GLN A 12 3.65 2.17 -10.25
N THR A 13 3.99 1.09 -9.58
CA THR A 13 5.23 0.37 -9.88
C THR A 13 5.09 -1.13 -9.69
N THR A 14 5.91 -1.86 -10.43
CA THR A 14 6.21 -3.26 -10.18
C THR A 14 7.71 -3.39 -10.02
N VAL A 15 8.14 -4.27 -9.14
CA VAL A 15 9.55 -4.57 -8.86
C VAL A 15 9.78 -6.08 -8.82
N GLY A 16 10.99 -6.51 -9.14
CA GLY A 16 11.47 -7.88 -8.92
C GLY A 16 12.34 -7.92 -7.66
N VAL A 17 12.27 -9.03 -6.94
CA VAL A 17 13.11 -9.36 -5.78
C VAL A 17 13.60 -10.80 -5.88
N ASP A 18 14.44 -11.23 -4.95
CA ASP A 18 14.92 -12.60 -4.88
C ASP A 18 13.74 -13.60 -4.88
N PRO A 19 13.65 -14.51 -5.87
CA PRO A 19 12.52 -15.42 -6.00
C PRO A 19 12.47 -16.49 -4.88
N ILE A 20 13.55 -16.70 -4.15
CA ILE A 20 13.60 -17.66 -3.02
C ILE A 20 12.92 -17.06 -1.80
N ILE A 21 13.28 -15.82 -1.45
CA ILE A 21 12.66 -15.07 -0.33
C ILE A 21 11.29 -14.52 -0.73
N MET A 22 11.11 -14.11 -1.96
CA MET A 22 9.97 -13.61 -2.73
C MET A 22 9.01 -12.62 -2.03
N LEU A 23 8.96 -12.52 -0.72
CA LEU A 23 7.96 -11.73 0.01
C LEU A 23 8.44 -10.32 0.37
N THR A 24 9.65 -9.94 -0.03
CA THR A 24 10.23 -8.62 0.28
C THR A 24 9.86 -7.51 -0.70
N GLY A 25 9.13 -7.85 -1.77
CA GLY A 25 8.72 -6.93 -2.84
C GLY A 25 8.10 -5.61 -2.40
N PRO A 26 7.27 -5.56 -1.35
CA PRO A 26 6.70 -4.31 -0.83
C PRO A 26 7.73 -3.25 -0.44
N ILE A 27 8.90 -3.66 0.05
CA ILE A 27 9.97 -2.76 0.49
C ILE A 27 10.52 -1.93 -0.69
N PRO A 28 11.12 -2.55 -1.74
CA PRO A 28 11.61 -1.79 -2.88
C PRO A 28 10.49 -1.12 -3.70
N ALA A 29 9.27 -1.66 -3.71
CA ALA A 29 8.14 -1.01 -4.37
C ALA A 29 7.80 0.32 -3.71
N THR A 30 7.73 0.36 -2.37
CA THR A 30 7.51 1.59 -1.61
C THR A 30 8.64 2.59 -1.83
N ARG A 31 9.90 2.17 -1.67
CA ARG A 31 11.07 3.05 -1.87
C ARG A 31 11.06 3.68 -3.26
N LYS A 32 10.79 2.91 -4.29
CA LYS A 32 10.75 3.38 -5.68
C LYS A 32 9.64 4.40 -5.93
N LEU A 33 8.46 4.21 -5.35
CA LEU A 33 7.37 5.19 -5.45
C LEU A 33 7.72 6.50 -4.73
N LEU A 34 8.26 6.42 -3.53
CA LEU A 34 8.66 7.59 -2.76
C LEU A 34 9.75 8.38 -3.50
N GLU A 35 10.81 7.71 -3.96
CA GLU A 35 11.91 8.33 -4.71
C GLU A 35 11.43 9.03 -5.98
N ARG A 36 10.61 8.34 -6.80
CA ARG A 36 10.12 8.90 -8.08
C ARG A 36 9.22 10.12 -7.90
N ASN A 37 8.55 10.22 -6.77
CA ASN A 37 7.64 11.32 -6.48
C ASN A 37 8.24 12.38 -5.53
N ASN A 38 9.54 12.28 -5.20
CA ASN A 38 10.25 13.15 -4.25
C ASN A 38 9.55 13.21 -2.88
N LEU A 39 9.08 12.07 -2.40
CA LEU A 39 8.40 11.90 -1.12
C LEU A 39 9.26 11.09 -0.15
N THR A 40 8.99 11.27 1.13
CA THR A 40 9.49 10.45 2.23
C THR A 40 8.37 9.59 2.82
N VAL A 41 8.70 8.68 3.71
CA VAL A 41 7.70 7.88 4.45
C VAL A 41 6.77 8.77 5.28
N ASP A 42 7.29 9.87 5.81
CA ASP A 42 6.54 10.80 6.67
C ASP A 42 5.50 11.62 5.90
N ASP A 43 5.66 11.76 4.58
CA ASP A 43 4.72 12.46 3.70
C ASP A 43 3.46 11.63 3.38
N ILE A 44 3.46 10.33 3.70
CA ILE A 44 2.33 9.44 3.45
C ILE A 44 1.46 9.35 4.69
N ASP A 45 0.19 9.70 4.56
CA ASP A 45 -0.76 9.69 5.66
C ASP A 45 -1.16 8.27 6.07
N LEU A 46 -1.36 7.38 5.10
CA LEU A 46 -1.85 6.02 5.34
C LEU A 46 -1.18 4.99 4.41
N PHE A 47 -0.92 3.82 4.97
CA PHE A 47 -0.39 2.67 4.25
C PHE A 47 -1.32 1.47 4.35
N GLU A 48 -1.55 0.81 3.23
CA GLU A 48 -2.16 -0.52 3.16
C GLU A 48 -1.14 -1.51 2.60
N ILE A 49 -0.59 -2.33 3.48
CA ILE A 49 0.39 -3.36 3.13
C ILE A 49 -0.33 -4.72 3.18
N ASN A 50 -0.32 -5.47 2.08
CA ASN A 50 -0.95 -6.76 2.10
C ASN A 50 -0.29 -7.71 3.11
N GLU A 51 -1.07 -8.24 4.03
CA GLU A 51 -0.64 -9.19 5.06
C GLU A 51 -0.70 -10.63 4.51
N ALA A 52 0.10 -10.92 3.47
CA ALA A 52 0.21 -12.31 2.99
C ALA A 52 0.69 -13.24 4.12
N PHE A 53 1.57 -12.72 4.96
CA PHE A 53 1.99 -13.26 6.26
C PHE A 53 2.33 -12.09 7.18
N SER A 54 2.25 -12.26 8.50
CA SER A 54 2.62 -11.21 9.45
C SER A 54 4.07 -10.74 9.26
N SER A 55 4.97 -11.64 8.88
CA SER A 55 6.38 -11.35 8.63
C SER A 55 6.60 -10.34 7.50
N VAL A 56 5.69 -10.28 6.51
CA VAL A 56 5.79 -9.33 5.39
C VAL A 56 5.63 -7.90 5.89
N VAL A 57 4.59 -7.63 6.66
CA VAL A 57 4.34 -6.28 7.22
C VAL A 57 5.41 -5.90 8.22
N LEU A 58 5.80 -6.82 9.10
CA LEU A 58 6.84 -6.57 10.10
C LEU A 58 8.19 -6.26 9.46
N ALA A 59 8.58 -6.99 8.40
CA ALA A 59 9.81 -6.71 7.65
C ALA A 59 9.73 -5.35 6.95
N TRP A 60 8.62 -5.05 6.28
CA TRP A 60 8.39 -3.77 5.63
C TRP A 60 8.48 -2.61 6.64
N GLN A 61 7.79 -2.73 7.77
CA GLN A 61 7.77 -1.70 8.81
C GLN A 61 9.14 -1.46 9.43
N ARG A 62 9.90 -2.53 9.69
CA ARG A 62 11.28 -2.45 10.18
C ARG A 62 12.19 -1.69 9.22
N GLU A 63 12.04 -1.94 7.92
CA GLU A 63 12.88 -1.35 6.87
C GLU A 63 12.51 0.09 6.52
N LEU A 64 11.22 0.42 6.53
CA LEU A 64 10.71 1.75 6.17
C LEU A 64 10.57 2.66 7.39
N LYS A 65 10.49 2.09 8.60
CA LYS A 65 10.30 2.81 9.87
C LYS A 65 9.04 3.69 9.89
N ALA A 66 8.02 3.27 9.15
CA ALA A 66 6.74 3.95 9.14
C ALA A 66 6.08 3.89 10.53
N ASP A 67 5.33 4.93 10.86
CA ASP A 67 4.52 4.99 12.07
C ASP A 67 3.46 3.87 12.04
N PRO A 68 3.45 2.94 13.02
CA PRO A 68 2.47 1.85 13.07
C PRO A 68 1.02 2.32 13.05
N ASP A 69 0.73 3.50 13.60
CA ASP A 69 -0.62 4.06 13.65
C ASP A 69 -1.14 4.53 12.27
N ARG A 70 -0.29 4.48 11.25
CA ARG A 70 -0.63 4.77 9.86
C ARG A 70 -0.70 3.52 8.97
N VAL A 71 -0.42 2.32 9.50
CA VAL A 71 -0.30 1.08 8.72
C VAL A 71 -1.47 0.16 9.01
N ASN A 72 -2.21 -0.25 7.95
CA ASN A 72 -3.33 -1.20 8.04
C ASN A 72 -4.31 -0.86 9.17
N VAL A 73 -4.68 0.40 9.29
CA VAL A 73 -5.42 0.97 10.43
C VAL A 73 -6.82 0.38 10.64
N ASN A 74 -7.37 -0.26 9.63
CA ASN A 74 -8.66 -0.96 9.69
C ASN A 74 -8.49 -2.50 9.70
N GLY A 75 -7.33 -2.99 10.09
CA GLY A 75 -6.96 -4.39 9.97
C GLY A 75 -6.54 -4.76 8.55
N GLY A 76 -6.03 -5.96 8.38
CA GLY A 76 -5.51 -6.48 7.12
C GLY A 76 -5.95 -7.92 6.85
N ALA A 77 -5.27 -8.58 5.94
CA ALA A 77 -5.63 -9.92 5.47
C ALA A 77 -5.64 -10.98 6.58
N ILE A 78 -4.87 -10.81 7.65
CA ILE A 78 -4.86 -11.72 8.81
C ILE A 78 -6.26 -11.76 9.46
N ALA A 79 -6.91 -10.61 9.57
CA ALA A 79 -8.25 -10.49 10.15
C ALA A 79 -9.37 -10.67 9.11
N LEU A 80 -9.18 -10.18 7.88
CA LEU A 80 -10.22 -10.05 6.85
C LEU A 80 -10.18 -11.15 5.79
N GLY A 81 -9.08 -11.89 5.68
CA GLY A 81 -8.82 -12.85 4.63
C GLY A 81 -8.05 -12.29 3.44
N HIS A 82 -7.43 -13.19 2.68
CA HIS A 82 -6.64 -12.90 1.49
C HIS A 82 -7.20 -13.64 0.27
N ALA A 83 -8.21 -13.09 -0.35
CA ALA A 83 -8.72 -13.58 -1.62
C ALA A 83 -7.81 -13.04 -2.75
N VAL A 84 -6.96 -13.88 -3.31
CA VAL A 84 -5.87 -13.50 -4.23
C VAL A 84 -6.32 -12.59 -5.37
N GLY A 85 -7.44 -12.87 -6.00
CA GLY A 85 -7.99 -12.06 -7.11
C GLY A 85 -8.66 -10.75 -6.67
N ALA A 86 -8.97 -10.56 -5.38
CA ALA A 86 -9.72 -9.41 -4.88
C ALA A 86 -8.91 -8.49 -3.96
N THR A 87 -7.82 -8.99 -3.39
CA THR A 87 -7.08 -8.27 -2.33
C THR A 87 -6.58 -6.90 -2.76
N GLY A 88 -6.03 -6.76 -3.96
CA GLY A 88 -5.56 -5.45 -4.47
C GLY A 88 -6.68 -4.41 -4.52
N ALA A 89 -7.85 -4.79 -5.02
CA ALA A 89 -9.01 -3.90 -5.06
C ALA A 89 -9.52 -3.56 -3.65
N ARG A 90 -9.51 -4.55 -2.73
CA ARG A 90 -9.88 -4.33 -1.33
C ARG A 90 -8.95 -3.34 -0.64
N LEU A 91 -7.64 -3.49 -0.78
CA LEU A 91 -6.65 -2.57 -0.20
C LEU A 91 -6.88 -1.13 -0.68
N ILE A 92 -7.06 -0.95 -1.99
CA ILE A 92 -7.35 0.38 -2.56
C ILE A 92 -8.67 0.93 -2.01
N ALA A 93 -9.73 0.14 -1.98
CA ALA A 93 -11.04 0.57 -1.48
C ALA A 93 -10.98 0.95 0.01
N THR A 94 -10.29 0.16 0.83
CA THR A 94 -10.08 0.44 2.25
C THR A 94 -9.29 1.74 2.43
N LEU A 95 -8.18 1.89 1.70
CA LEU A 95 -7.35 3.09 1.78
C LEU A 95 -8.12 4.35 1.39
N VAL A 96 -8.84 4.34 0.26
CA VAL A 96 -9.61 5.50 -0.20
C VAL A 96 -10.69 5.89 0.81
N ALA A 97 -11.43 4.92 1.35
CA ALA A 97 -12.45 5.19 2.35
C ALA A 97 -11.86 5.78 3.64
N GLU A 98 -10.68 5.32 4.05
CA GLU A 98 -10.02 5.81 5.25
C GLU A 98 -9.38 7.20 5.05
N LEU A 99 -8.83 7.48 3.87
CA LEU A 99 -8.37 8.82 3.50
C LEU A 99 -9.52 9.83 3.55
N GLU A 100 -10.70 9.46 3.04
CA GLU A 100 -11.91 10.30 3.12
C GLU A 100 -12.34 10.53 4.56
N ARG A 101 -12.42 9.46 5.37
CA ARG A 101 -12.88 9.52 6.75
C ARG A 101 -11.99 10.40 7.65
N ARG A 102 -10.68 10.41 7.38
CA ARG A 102 -9.69 11.18 8.14
C ARG A 102 -9.41 12.56 7.52
N GLU A 103 -9.99 12.86 6.38
CA GLU A 103 -9.64 14.04 5.57
C GLU A 103 -8.14 14.09 5.22
N ALA A 104 -7.49 12.92 5.17
CA ALA A 104 -6.09 12.75 4.81
C ALA A 104 -5.91 12.80 3.29
N ASP A 105 -4.68 13.03 2.81
CA ASP A 105 -4.43 13.32 1.39
C ASP A 105 -3.75 12.15 0.65
N LEU A 106 -2.61 11.66 1.14
CA LEU A 106 -1.78 10.69 0.45
C LEU A 106 -1.85 9.30 1.09
N GLY A 107 -2.01 8.29 0.25
CA GLY A 107 -1.99 6.91 0.67
C GLY A 107 -1.18 6.01 -0.27
N LEU A 108 -0.56 4.98 0.28
CA LEU A 108 0.24 4.02 -0.46
C LEU A 108 -0.23 2.59 -0.20
N VAL A 109 -0.53 1.87 -1.28
CA VAL A 109 -0.83 0.44 -1.25
C VAL A 109 0.37 -0.34 -1.78
N THR A 110 0.74 -1.43 -1.12
CA THR A 110 1.76 -2.35 -1.64
C THR A 110 1.45 -3.80 -1.31
N MET A 111 1.89 -4.69 -2.19
CA MET A 111 1.70 -6.14 -2.07
C MET A 111 2.96 -6.87 -2.53
N CYS A 112 3.28 -7.98 -1.87
CA CYS A 112 4.13 -9.00 -2.46
C CYS A 112 3.30 -9.85 -3.44
N CYS A 113 3.92 -10.34 -4.49
CA CYS A 113 3.29 -11.23 -5.46
C CYS A 113 4.15 -12.48 -5.63
N GLY A 114 3.50 -13.60 -5.96
CA GLY A 114 4.20 -14.86 -6.22
C GLY A 114 5.28 -14.73 -7.30
N GLY A 115 6.37 -15.49 -7.17
CA GLY A 115 7.49 -15.45 -8.11
C GLY A 115 8.50 -14.34 -7.87
N GLY A 116 8.50 -13.70 -6.70
CA GLY A 116 9.48 -12.67 -6.34
C GLY A 116 9.15 -11.30 -6.92
N LEU A 117 7.90 -10.96 -6.98
CA LEU A 117 7.43 -9.65 -7.43
C LEU A 117 6.87 -8.82 -6.27
N GLY A 118 6.85 -7.51 -6.44
CA GLY A 118 6.15 -6.58 -5.59
C GLY A 118 5.46 -5.50 -6.41
N THR A 119 4.29 -5.07 -5.96
CA THR A 119 3.56 -3.95 -6.58
C THR A 119 3.38 -2.81 -5.60
N GLY A 120 3.26 -1.61 -6.10
CA GLY A 120 2.93 -0.43 -5.31
C GLY A 120 2.05 0.53 -6.10
N THR A 121 1.15 1.20 -5.39
CA THR A 121 0.27 2.25 -5.94
C THR A 121 0.22 3.41 -4.97
N LEU A 122 0.57 4.59 -5.44
CA LEU A 122 0.44 5.85 -4.71
C LEU A 122 -0.86 6.53 -5.13
N LEU A 123 -1.67 6.88 -4.16
CA LEU A 123 -2.99 7.48 -4.32
C LEU A 123 -3.06 8.84 -3.63
N GLN A 124 -3.80 9.74 -4.24
CA GLN A 124 -4.20 11.01 -3.64
C GLN A 124 -5.72 11.09 -3.56
N ARG A 125 -6.25 11.45 -2.39
CA ARG A 125 -7.66 11.75 -2.21
C ARG A 125 -8.05 12.97 -3.06
N VAL A 126 -9.22 12.92 -3.66
CA VAL A 126 -9.84 14.10 -4.31
C VAL A 126 -10.91 14.61 -3.36
N PRO A 127 -10.75 15.81 -2.77
CA PRO A 127 -11.79 16.43 -1.95
C PRO A 127 -13.09 16.60 -2.74
N THR A 128 -14.22 16.27 -2.15
CA THR A 128 -15.56 16.47 -2.71
C THR A 128 -16.18 17.77 -2.22
#